data_e96829b1010f8ad8b9861763a95af937
#
_entry.id   e96829b1010f8ad8b9861763a95af937
#
_cell.length_a   1.000
_cell.length_b   1.000
_cell.length_c   1.000
_cell.angle_alpha   90.00
_cell.angle_beta   90.00
_cell.angle_gamma   90.00
#
_symmetry.space_group_name_H-M   'P 1'
#
loop_
_entity.id
_entity.type
_entity.pdbx_description
1 polymer ?
#
loop_
_entity_poly.entity_id
_entity_poly.type
_entity_poly.pdbx_seq_one_letter_code
_entity_poly.pdbx_strand_id
1 'polypeptide(L)'
;MIRFNNDYNRGALESILDGLTEINATSYAGYGEDQWCSRAEAVIKKLIAREDAMIKFVPGATQANIVAIAAALSPVQSVIAADTGHINCHEAASIESTGHKILGLPNTDGKLTSRQIAACAAEYYEGGAPEYLTEPKLVYISFPTEQGTLYSKGELRAISEVCKKYGMYLFVDGARMGYGLGAEDNDLTLKDFAELTDVFYIGGTKCGALFGEALIITEPRLQYRFKAYMKQHGAVLAKGWLMGLQFALMLESGEYFERTRRADELAMQIKRAFAAKGIPFWVDSPTNQQFVILTPQQRETLARGYYFEEGAATLRGTVARFCTSWATTQAEVDALLDDIAGL
;
A
#
# COMPACT_ATOMS: atom_id res chain seq x y z
N MET A 1 -6.73 -27.08 -1.54
CA MET A 1 -6.78 -26.02 -0.50
C MET A 1 -6.84 -24.67 -1.17
N ILE A 2 -7.85 -23.88 -0.88
CA ILE A 2 -8.03 -22.52 -1.40
C ILE A 2 -7.18 -21.54 -0.56
N ARG A 3 -6.61 -20.51 -1.21
CA ARG A 3 -5.67 -19.58 -0.55
C ARG A 3 -6.31 -18.21 -0.35
N PHE A 4 -6.52 -17.85 0.93
CA PHE A 4 -6.91 -16.52 1.39
C PHE A 4 -5.84 -15.89 2.31
N ASN A 5 -4.60 -16.40 2.29
CA ASN A 5 -3.56 -15.92 3.18
C ASN A 5 -2.93 -14.59 2.75
N ASN A 6 -2.91 -14.26 1.46
CA ASN A 6 -2.40 -13.00 0.95
C ASN A 6 -2.97 -12.66 -0.44
N ASP A 7 -2.69 -11.45 -0.92
CA ASP A 7 -3.14 -10.90 -2.21
C ASP A 7 -2.05 -10.88 -3.30
N TYR A 8 -0.96 -11.63 -3.10
CA TYR A 8 0.17 -11.74 -4.04
C TYR A 8 0.54 -13.21 -4.34
N ASN A 9 -0.43 -14.12 -4.29
CA ASN A 9 -0.22 -15.56 -4.52
C ASN A 9 -0.59 -16.03 -5.94
N ARG A 10 -0.93 -15.12 -6.83
CA ARG A 10 -1.25 -15.36 -8.25
C ARG A 10 -0.24 -14.64 -9.14
N GLY A 11 -0.31 -14.89 -10.46
CA GLY A 11 0.53 -14.24 -11.46
C GLY A 11 0.14 -12.79 -11.73
N ALA A 12 -0.25 -12.50 -12.98
CA ALA A 12 -0.72 -11.19 -13.38
C ALA A 12 -2.08 -11.28 -14.11
N LEU A 13 -2.69 -10.12 -14.36
CA LEU A 13 -3.82 -9.97 -15.26
C LEU A 13 -3.48 -10.57 -16.64
N GLU A 14 -4.44 -11.23 -17.27
CA GLU A 14 -4.24 -11.87 -18.56
C GLU A 14 -3.81 -10.87 -19.64
N SER A 15 -4.36 -9.67 -19.63
CA SER A 15 -3.97 -8.56 -20.52
C SER A 15 -2.48 -8.21 -20.43
N ILE A 16 -1.87 -8.34 -19.25
CA ILE A 16 -0.42 -8.12 -19.07
C ILE A 16 0.39 -9.27 -19.70
N LEU A 17 -0.01 -10.53 -19.47
CA LEU A 17 0.69 -11.69 -20.03
C LEU A 17 0.62 -11.71 -21.55
N ASP A 18 -0.53 -11.39 -22.13
CA ASP A 18 -0.72 -11.25 -23.56
C ASP A 18 0.13 -10.13 -24.14
N GLY A 19 0.11 -8.95 -23.49
CA GLY A 19 0.95 -7.82 -23.87
C GLY A 19 2.45 -8.15 -23.82
N LEU A 20 2.90 -8.85 -22.80
CA LEU A 20 4.31 -9.31 -22.71
C LEU A 20 4.66 -10.28 -23.85
N THR A 21 3.75 -11.17 -24.20
CA THR A 21 3.94 -12.12 -25.31
C THR A 21 4.04 -11.39 -26.65
N GLU A 22 3.14 -10.44 -26.89
CA GLU A 22 3.11 -9.63 -28.12
C GLU A 22 4.41 -8.86 -28.34
N ILE A 23 4.96 -8.25 -27.30
CA ILE A 23 6.12 -7.36 -27.42
C ILE A 23 7.47 -8.08 -27.25
N ASN A 24 7.48 -9.38 -26.96
CA ASN A 24 8.67 -10.11 -26.53
C ASN A 24 9.87 -10.03 -27.53
N ALA A 25 9.59 -9.91 -28.82
CA ALA A 25 10.62 -9.77 -29.86
C ALA A 25 10.99 -8.32 -30.19
N THR A 26 10.34 -7.34 -29.57
CA THR A 26 10.56 -5.91 -29.84
C THR A 26 11.70 -5.36 -28.99
N SER A 27 12.50 -4.46 -29.55
CA SER A 27 13.61 -3.79 -28.85
C SER A 27 13.14 -2.46 -28.25
N TYR A 28 13.47 -2.23 -26.99
CA TYR A 28 13.12 -1.02 -26.25
C TYR A 28 14.37 -0.38 -25.61
N ALA A 29 14.32 0.93 -25.39
CA ALA A 29 15.28 1.61 -24.53
C ALA A 29 15.20 1.04 -23.10
N GLY A 30 16.34 1.01 -22.42
CA GLY A 30 16.42 0.49 -21.05
C GLY A 30 16.17 1.55 -19.98
N TYR A 31 16.16 1.10 -18.73
CA TYR A 31 16.23 1.95 -17.53
C TYR A 31 15.05 2.93 -17.35
N GLY A 32 13.87 2.56 -17.91
CA GLY A 32 12.65 3.36 -17.82
C GLY A 32 12.57 4.55 -18.79
N GLU A 33 13.45 4.61 -19.78
CA GLU A 33 13.48 5.65 -20.84
C GLU A 33 12.81 5.15 -22.13
N ASP A 34 11.75 4.37 -22.00
CA ASP A 34 11.06 3.69 -23.09
C ASP A 34 9.63 4.19 -23.26
N GLN A 35 9.02 3.80 -24.39
CA GLN A 35 7.65 4.24 -24.72
C GLN A 35 6.58 3.68 -23.78
N TRP A 36 6.79 2.50 -23.15
CA TRP A 36 5.81 1.93 -22.24
C TRP A 36 5.80 2.67 -20.91
N CYS A 37 6.97 3.00 -20.37
CA CYS A 37 7.08 3.84 -19.20
C CYS A 37 6.48 5.24 -19.47
N SER A 38 6.77 5.85 -20.62
CA SER A 38 6.18 7.15 -21.01
C SER A 38 4.66 7.09 -21.13
N ARG A 39 4.12 6.00 -21.71
CA ARG A 39 2.68 5.77 -21.85
C ARG A 39 2.01 5.60 -20.49
N ALA A 40 2.56 4.78 -19.61
CA ALA A 40 2.05 4.61 -18.25
C ALA A 40 2.12 5.92 -17.45
N GLU A 41 3.22 6.68 -17.58
CA GLU A 41 3.37 8.01 -16.96
C GLU A 41 2.26 8.96 -17.40
N ALA A 42 1.95 9.03 -18.69
CA ALA A 42 0.89 9.89 -19.23
C ALA A 42 -0.50 9.50 -18.68
N VAL A 43 -0.80 8.20 -18.58
CA VAL A 43 -2.06 7.71 -18.00
C VAL A 43 -2.15 8.09 -16.52
N ILE A 44 -1.09 7.88 -15.75
CA ILE A 44 -1.08 8.21 -14.32
C ILE A 44 -1.26 9.71 -14.12
N LYS A 45 -0.53 10.57 -14.86
CA LYS A 45 -0.68 12.04 -14.78
C LYS A 45 -2.11 12.50 -15.06
N LYS A 46 -2.77 11.88 -16.03
CA LYS A 46 -4.18 12.15 -16.32
C LYS A 46 -5.10 11.73 -15.15
N LEU A 47 -4.87 10.56 -14.55
CA LEU A 47 -5.66 10.06 -13.43
C LEU A 47 -5.52 10.92 -12.17
N ILE A 48 -4.32 11.41 -11.89
CA ILE A 48 -4.03 12.27 -10.74
C ILE A 48 -4.29 13.77 -11.03
N ALA A 49 -4.53 14.15 -12.27
CA ALA A 49 -4.67 15.55 -12.75
C ALA A 49 -3.47 16.45 -12.39
N ARG A 50 -2.22 15.93 -12.48
CA ARG A 50 -0.98 16.63 -12.15
C ARG A 50 0.10 16.35 -13.21
N GLU A 51 0.27 17.28 -14.16
CA GLU A 51 1.26 17.16 -15.24
C GLU A 51 2.71 17.34 -14.76
N ASP A 52 2.92 18.11 -13.69
CA ASP A 52 4.21 18.40 -13.08
C ASP A 52 4.73 17.28 -12.15
N ALA A 53 3.92 16.29 -11.85
CA ALA A 53 4.33 15.14 -11.04
C ALA A 53 5.39 14.30 -11.77
N MET A 54 6.42 13.89 -11.03
CA MET A 54 7.36 12.88 -11.51
C MET A 54 6.82 11.49 -11.21
N ILE A 55 6.78 10.63 -12.23
CA ILE A 55 6.38 9.23 -12.08
C ILE A 55 7.61 8.35 -12.27
N LYS A 56 7.83 7.40 -11.37
CA LYS A 56 8.91 6.41 -11.46
C LYS A 56 8.39 5.03 -11.10
N PHE A 57 8.83 4.01 -11.83
CA PHE A 57 8.47 2.63 -11.58
C PHE A 57 9.60 1.93 -10.81
N VAL A 58 9.24 1.23 -9.75
CA VAL A 58 10.17 0.48 -8.90
C VAL A 58 9.71 -0.97 -8.76
N PRO A 59 10.64 -1.95 -8.57
CA PRO A 59 10.29 -3.37 -8.60
C PRO A 59 9.38 -3.85 -7.47
N GLY A 60 9.28 -3.14 -6.36
CA GLY A 60 8.47 -3.54 -5.23
C GLY A 60 8.31 -2.46 -4.18
N ALA A 61 7.33 -2.65 -3.28
CA ALA A 61 6.92 -1.66 -2.29
C ALA A 61 8.04 -1.31 -1.29
N THR A 62 8.78 -2.29 -0.79
CA THR A 62 9.94 -2.04 0.09
C THR A 62 10.98 -1.13 -0.58
N GLN A 63 11.25 -1.33 -1.88
CA GLN A 63 12.14 -0.43 -2.62
C GLN A 63 11.52 0.97 -2.82
N ALA A 64 10.20 1.07 -3.01
CA ALA A 64 9.52 2.36 -3.06
C ALA A 64 9.74 3.14 -1.76
N ASN A 65 9.55 2.47 -0.62
CA ASN A 65 9.72 3.04 0.71
C ASN A 65 11.18 3.49 0.95
N ILE A 66 12.15 2.62 0.67
CA ILE A 66 13.59 2.93 0.80
C ILE A 66 13.96 4.16 -0.04
N VAL A 67 13.61 4.15 -1.34
CA VAL A 67 14.01 5.21 -2.27
C VAL A 67 13.36 6.53 -1.91
N ALA A 68 12.05 6.53 -1.61
CA ALA A 68 11.33 7.75 -1.25
C ALA A 68 11.88 8.39 0.03
N ILE A 69 12.10 7.59 1.07
CA ILE A 69 12.60 8.08 2.36
C ILE A 69 14.07 8.53 2.26
N ALA A 70 14.92 7.74 1.60
CA ALA A 70 16.33 8.12 1.39
C ALA A 70 16.49 9.39 0.54
N ALA A 71 15.58 9.62 -0.42
CA ALA A 71 15.60 10.85 -1.23
C ALA A 71 15.06 12.07 -0.48
N ALA A 72 14.15 11.85 0.48
CA ALA A 72 13.49 12.92 1.22
C ALA A 72 14.26 13.42 2.44
N LEU A 73 15.06 12.55 3.06
CA LEU A 73 15.65 12.81 4.37
C LEU A 73 17.16 13.06 4.31
N SER A 74 17.62 13.98 5.14
CA SER A 74 19.04 14.18 5.47
C SER A 74 19.45 13.29 6.66
N PRO A 75 20.76 13.04 6.88
CA PRO A 75 21.21 12.04 7.87
C PRO A 75 20.72 12.22 9.31
N VAL A 76 20.35 13.43 9.73
CA VAL A 76 19.83 13.71 11.09
C VAL A 76 18.31 13.80 11.15
N GLN A 77 17.64 13.40 10.08
CA GLN A 77 16.18 13.45 9.98
C GLN A 77 15.55 12.07 10.14
N SER A 78 14.30 12.04 10.56
CA SER A 78 13.53 10.84 10.90
C SER A 78 12.16 10.83 10.22
N VAL A 79 11.57 9.64 10.17
CA VAL A 79 10.23 9.41 9.64
C VAL A 79 9.28 9.03 10.78
N ILE A 80 8.12 9.70 10.86
CA ILE A 80 7.02 9.33 11.76
C ILE A 80 6.18 8.26 11.06
N ALA A 81 5.90 7.15 11.73
CA ALA A 81 5.02 6.07 11.25
C ALA A 81 4.19 5.49 12.40
N ALA A 82 3.11 4.78 12.07
CA ALA A 82 2.45 3.93 13.05
C ALA A 82 3.40 2.84 13.56
N ASP A 83 3.29 2.44 14.82
CA ASP A 83 4.08 1.32 15.37
C ASP A 83 3.80 -0.01 14.66
N THR A 84 2.60 -0.15 14.03
CA THR A 84 2.25 -1.25 13.12
C THR A 84 2.54 -0.97 11.64
N GLY A 85 3.07 0.21 11.29
CA GLY A 85 3.37 0.57 9.91
C GLY A 85 4.37 -0.37 9.25
N HIS A 86 4.18 -0.64 7.96
CA HIS A 86 4.95 -1.66 7.22
C HIS A 86 6.46 -1.46 7.34
N ILE A 87 6.94 -0.21 7.21
CA ILE A 87 8.36 0.14 7.33
C ILE A 87 8.94 -0.17 8.73
N ASN A 88 8.08 -0.15 9.78
CA ASN A 88 8.52 -0.39 11.16
C ASN A 88 8.51 -1.89 11.52
N CYS A 89 7.56 -2.68 10.96
CA CYS A 89 7.32 -4.05 11.39
C CYS A 89 7.74 -5.13 10.39
N HIS A 90 7.76 -4.83 9.08
CA HIS A 90 7.79 -5.85 8.03
C HIS A 90 8.90 -5.68 6.98
N GLU A 91 9.86 -4.77 7.21
CA GLU A 91 10.92 -4.47 6.23
C GLU A 91 12.35 -4.72 6.73
N ALA A 92 12.49 -5.46 7.84
CA ALA A 92 13.80 -5.89 8.35
C ALA A 92 14.82 -4.74 8.45
N ALA A 93 14.41 -3.61 9.04
CA ALA A 93 15.22 -2.39 9.19
C ALA A 93 15.68 -1.77 7.85
N SER A 94 14.85 -1.87 6.81
CA SER A 94 15.18 -1.31 5.49
C SER A 94 15.41 0.20 5.54
N ILE A 95 14.62 0.92 6.34
CA ILE A 95 14.74 2.38 6.49
C ILE A 95 15.94 2.75 7.35
N GLU A 96 16.17 2.05 8.45
CA GLU A 96 17.34 2.23 9.29
C GLU A 96 18.63 1.97 8.52
N SER A 97 18.64 1.07 7.53
CA SER A 97 19.78 0.83 6.64
C SER A 97 20.13 2.03 5.76
N THR A 98 19.20 2.96 5.56
CA THR A 98 19.47 4.25 4.89
C THR A 98 20.02 5.32 5.84
N GLY A 99 20.16 5.00 7.13
CA GLY A 99 20.66 5.90 8.17
C GLY A 99 19.56 6.73 8.84
N HIS A 100 18.29 6.43 8.61
CA HIS A 100 17.16 7.20 9.15
C HIS A 100 16.43 6.43 10.25
N LYS A 101 16.06 7.15 11.31
CA LYS A 101 15.29 6.60 12.44
C LYS A 101 13.80 6.62 12.11
N ILE A 102 13.09 5.55 12.46
CA ILE A 102 11.64 5.54 12.50
C ILE A 102 11.17 5.96 13.90
N LEU A 103 10.27 6.94 13.95
CA LEU A 103 9.54 7.35 15.14
C LEU A 103 8.19 6.64 15.12
N GLY A 104 8.15 5.43 15.71
CA GLY A 104 6.94 4.61 15.79
C GLY A 104 5.97 5.18 16.83
N LEU A 105 4.77 5.58 16.41
CA LEU A 105 3.72 6.09 17.31
C LEU A 105 2.62 5.04 17.50
N PRO A 106 2.07 4.92 18.73
CA PRO A 106 0.91 4.07 18.97
C PRO A 106 -0.24 4.43 18.03
N ASN A 107 -0.91 3.43 17.49
CA ASN A 107 -2.01 3.63 16.54
C ASN A 107 -3.33 3.06 17.05
N THR A 108 -4.43 3.44 16.39
CA THR A 108 -5.73 2.80 16.53
C THR A 108 -6.14 2.28 15.16
N ASP A 109 -6.39 0.98 15.06
CA ASP A 109 -6.79 0.30 13.82
C ASP A 109 -5.86 0.61 12.63
N GLY A 110 -4.55 0.70 12.91
CA GLY A 110 -3.52 1.00 11.90
C GLY A 110 -3.35 2.49 11.56
N LYS A 111 -4.19 3.38 12.08
CA LYS A 111 -4.18 4.81 11.74
C LYS A 111 -3.48 5.67 12.79
N LEU A 112 -2.75 6.68 12.30
CA LEU A 112 -2.28 7.82 13.09
C LEU A 112 -3.25 8.99 12.95
N THR A 113 -3.44 9.74 14.01
CA THR A 113 -4.20 10.99 14.00
C THR A 113 -3.27 12.18 13.76
N SER A 114 -3.80 13.23 13.14
CA SER A 114 -3.08 14.51 12.98
C SER A 114 -2.62 15.09 14.32
N ARG A 115 -3.35 14.83 15.41
CA ARG A 115 -2.98 15.25 16.77
C ARG A 115 -1.73 14.54 17.30
N GLN A 116 -1.61 13.22 17.06
CA GLN A 116 -0.43 12.46 17.48
C GLN A 116 0.82 12.92 16.70
N ILE A 117 0.66 13.11 15.38
CA ILE A 117 1.73 13.61 14.51
C ILE A 117 2.17 15.02 14.96
N ALA A 118 1.20 15.91 15.23
CA ALA A 118 1.49 17.26 15.72
C ALA A 118 2.21 17.24 17.08
N ALA A 119 1.82 16.36 17.99
CA ALA A 119 2.49 16.24 19.29
C ALA A 119 3.94 15.78 19.15
N CYS A 120 4.19 14.77 18.31
CA CYS A 120 5.55 14.29 18.01
C CYS A 120 6.41 15.38 17.35
N ALA A 121 5.86 16.13 16.40
CA ALA A 121 6.56 17.23 15.75
C ALA A 121 6.87 18.39 16.75
N ALA A 122 5.90 18.74 17.60
CA ALA A 122 6.06 19.80 18.59
C ALA A 122 7.18 19.50 19.61
N GLU A 123 7.39 18.23 19.96
CA GLU A 123 8.50 17.83 20.83
C GLU A 123 9.85 18.27 20.28
N TYR A 124 10.05 18.20 18.98
CA TYR A 124 11.27 18.67 18.31
C TYR A 124 11.24 20.18 18.04
N TYR A 125 10.21 20.69 17.38
CA TYR A 125 10.19 22.08 16.87
C TYR A 125 9.88 23.13 17.93
N GLU A 126 9.20 22.74 19.01
CA GLU A 126 8.78 23.63 20.10
C GLU A 126 9.47 23.26 21.44
N GLY A 127 10.24 22.16 21.46
CA GLY A 127 10.94 21.65 22.65
C GLY A 127 12.27 22.38 22.94
N GLY A 128 12.87 22.03 24.07
CA GLY A 128 14.03 22.78 24.63
C GLY A 128 15.41 22.33 24.14
N ALA A 129 15.56 21.22 23.43
CA ALA A 129 16.86 20.64 23.06
C ALA A 129 16.84 19.87 21.73
N PRO A 130 16.47 20.53 20.62
CA PRO A 130 16.35 19.86 19.32
C PRO A 130 17.68 19.30 18.78
N GLU A 131 18.83 19.84 19.20
CA GLU A 131 20.18 19.42 18.78
C GLU A 131 20.54 17.97 19.21
N TYR A 132 19.80 17.38 20.14
CA TYR A 132 20.00 15.99 20.59
C TYR A 132 18.99 15.00 20.02
N LEU A 133 17.99 15.49 19.27
CA LEU A 133 16.93 14.68 18.67
C LEU A 133 17.11 14.58 17.16
N THR A 134 16.55 13.54 16.56
CA THR A 134 16.38 13.51 15.10
C THR A 134 15.19 14.38 14.71
N GLU A 135 15.35 15.25 13.70
CA GLU A 135 14.27 16.08 13.17
C GLU A 135 13.21 15.21 12.49
N PRO A 136 11.95 15.18 12.96
CA PRO A 136 10.87 14.54 12.22
C PRO A 136 10.59 15.32 10.94
N LYS A 137 10.88 14.73 9.78
CA LYS A 137 10.83 15.43 8.49
C LYS A 137 9.89 14.80 7.49
N LEU A 138 9.47 13.57 7.73
CA LEU A 138 8.54 12.85 6.88
C LEU A 138 7.52 12.12 7.76
N VAL A 139 6.25 12.13 7.33
CA VAL A 139 5.18 11.30 7.88
C VAL A 139 4.86 10.22 6.85
N TYR A 140 4.92 8.96 7.28
CA TYR A 140 4.55 7.80 6.50
C TYR A 140 3.24 7.21 7.02
N ILE A 141 2.28 7.02 6.13
CA ILE A 141 1.02 6.31 6.39
C ILE A 141 0.72 5.36 5.24
N SER A 142 -0.08 4.32 5.49
CA SER A 142 -0.51 3.36 4.45
C SER A 142 -1.97 3.55 4.08
N PHE A 143 -2.31 3.35 2.79
CA PHE A 143 -3.68 3.39 2.30
C PHE A 143 -3.97 2.22 1.34
N PRO A 144 -4.88 1.29 1.73
CA PRO A 144 -5.36 1.04 3.11
C PRO A 144 -4.22 0.79 4.10
N THR A 145 -4.52 0.92 5.40
CA THR A 145 -3.55 0.54 6.43
C THR A 145 -3.27 -0.96 6.38
N GLU A 146 -2.27 -1.42 7.10
CA GLU A 146 -1.93 -2.85 7.21
C GLU A 146 -3.09 -3.67 7.79
N GLN A 147 -3.98 -3.02 8.53
CA GLN A 147 -5.20 -3.62 9.09
C GLN A 147 -6.44 -3.45 8.19
N GLY A 148 -6.27 -2.94 6.98
CA GLY A 148 -7.32 -2.79 5.97
C GLY A 148 -8.27 -1.61 6.22
N THR A 149 -7.99 -0.74 7.17
CA THR A 149 -8.79 0.47 7.44
C THR A 149 -8.41 1.60 6.49
N LEU A 150 -9.29 2.60 6.38
CA LEU A 150 -9.13 3.72 5.46
C LEU A 150 -8.99 5.04 6.22
N TYR A 151 -8.12 5.90 5.73
CA TYR A 151 -8.17 7.32 6.06
C TYR A 151 -9.28 7.98 5.24
N SER A 152 -10.15 8.74 5.88
CA SER A 152 -11.07 9.61 5.17
C SER A 152 -10.34 10.83 4.58
N LYS A 153 -10.96 11.50 3.61
CA LYS A 153 -10.43 12.73 3.03
C LYS A 153 -10.19 13.82 4.08
N GLY A 154 -11.06 13.87 5.09
CA GLY A 154 -10.91 14.80 6.21
C GLY A 154 -9.68 14.48 7.07
N GLU A 155 -9.46 13.21 7.40
CA GLU A 155 -8.27 12.76 8.15
C GLU A 155 -6.98 13.00 7.38
N LEU A 156 -6.92 12.65 6.08
CA LEU A 156 -5.75 12.86 5.24
C LEU A 156 -5.41 14.35 5.11
N ARG A 157 -6.44 15.20 4.94
CA ARG A 157 -6.26 16.66 4.90
C ARG A 157 -5.70 17.21 6.20
N ALA A 158 -6.24 16.78 7.34
CA ALA A 158 -5.75 17.20 8.65
C ALA A 158 -4.28 16.80 8.88
N ILE A 159 -3.87 15.62 8.42
CA ILE A 159 -2.45 15.18 8.46
C ILE A 159 -1.60 16.06 7.53
N SER A 160 -2.05 16.31 6.30
CA SER A 160 -1.36 17.18 5.33
C SER A 160 -1.14 18.59 5.90
N GLU A 161 -2.14 19.16 6.57
CA GLU A 161 -2.04 20.48 7.21
C GLU A 161 -0.99 20.51 8.33
N VAL A 162 -0.93 19.47 9.14
CA VAL A 162 0.13 19.33 10.17
C VAL A 162 1.50 19.21 9.52
N CYS A 163 1.64 18.40 8.46
CA CYS A 163 2.90 18.29 7.72
C CYS A 163 3.34 19.66 7.18
N LYS A 164 2.42 20.41 6.56
CA LYS A 164 2.69 21.76 6.05
C LYS A 164 3.10 22.73 7.16
N LYS A 165 2.42 22.70 8.31
CA LYS A 165 2.72 23.55 9.47
C LYS A 165 4.17 23.38 9.94
N TYR A 166 4.65 22.14 10.03
CA TYR A 166 6.00 21.85 10.51
C TYR A 166 7.04 21.64 9.38
N GLY A 167 6.65 21.84 8.12
CA GLY A 167 7.53 21.69 6.97
C GLY A 167 8.01 20.24 6.77
N MET A 168 7.19 19.27 7.16
CA MET A 168 7.40 17.83 6.94
C MET A 168 6.81 17.40 5.61
N TYR A 169 7.32 16.32 5.03
CA TYR A 169 6.73 15.64 3.89
C TYR A 169 5.67 14.64 4.31
N LEU A 170 4.66 14.43 3.48
CA LEU A 170 3.67 13.37 3.64
C LEU A 170 3.84 12.32 2.55
N PHE A 171 4.16 11.09 2.96
CA PHE A 171 4.29 9.94 2.09
C PHE A 171 3.19 8.91 2.37
N VAL A 172 2.46 8.49 1.32
CA VAL A 172 1.43 7.46 1.41
C VAL A 172 1.88 6.19 0.70
N ASP A 173 2.03 5.12 1.48
CA ASP A 173 2.19 3.76 1.00
C ASP A 173 0.87 3.27 0.40
N GLY A 174 0.87 3.10 -0.92
CA GLY A 174 -0.28 2.64 -1.67
C GLY A 174 -0.16 1.20 -2.17
N ALA A 175 0.53 0.30 -1.42
CA ALA A 175 0.69 -1.10 -1.83
C ALA A 175 -0.63 -1.79 -2.16
N ARG A 176 -1.72 -1.33 -1.56
CA ARG A 176 -3.09 -1.78 -1.80
C ARG A 176 -4.01 -0.66 -2.29
N MET A 177 -3.47 0.36 -2.94
CA MET A 177 -4.20 1.56 -3.38
C MET A 177 -5.52 1.21 -4.12
N GLY A 178 -5.50 0.23 -5.01
CA GLY A 178 -6.68 -0.18 -5.77
C GLY A 178 -7.82 -0.66 -4.88
N TYR A 179 -7.54 -1.46 -3.85
CA TYR A 179 -8.54 -1.93 -2.88
C TYR A 179 -9.06 -0.76 -2.02
N GLY A 180 -8.20 0.13 -1.57
CA GLY A 180 -8.65 1.31 -0.85
C GLY A 180 -9.59 2.19 -1.67
N LEU A 181 -9.27 2.41 -2.95
CA LEU A 181 -10.10 3.18 -3.87
C LEU A 181 -11.40 2.46 -4.24
N GLY A 182 -11.40 1.12 -4.24
CA GLY A 182 -12.56 0.29 -4.58
C GLY A 182 -13.55 0.07 -3.44
N ALA A 183 -13.14 0.34 -2.20
CA ALA A 183 -13.97 0.12 -1.01
C ALA A 183 -15.20 1.07 -0.98
N GLU A 184 -16.34 0.55 -0.53
CA GLU A 184 -17.62 1.28 -0.51
C GLU A 184 -17.55 2.53 0.37
N ASP A 185 -16.83 2.48 1.49
CA ASP A 185 -16.69 3.58 2.44
C ASP A 185 -15.63 4.63 2.06
N ASN A 186 -14.96 4.47 0.91
CA ASN A 186 -13.90 5.38 0.50
C ASN A 186 -14.44 6.69 -0.08
N ASP A 187 -13.89 7.81 0.39
CA ASP A 187 -14.20 9.17 -0.08
C ASP A 187 -13.02 9.87 -0.78
N LEU A 188 -11.92 9.12 -1.04
CA LEU A 188 -10.70 9.61 -1.66
C LEU A 188 -10.58 9.18 -3.12
N THR A 189 -9.94 10.01 -3.92
CA THR A 189 -9.54 9.74 -5.31
C THR A 189 -8.03 9.90 -5.48
N LEU A 190 -7.46 9.39 -6.57
CA LEU A 190 -6.04 9.61 -6.90
C LEU A 190 -5.67 11.10 -7.00
N LYS A 191 -6.62 11.96 -7.38
CA LYS A 191 -6.43 13.43 -7.39
C LYS A 191 -6.23 13.98 -5.98
N ASP A 192 -7.00 13.48 -5.02
CA ASP A 192 -6.88 13.90 -3.62
C ASP A 192 -5.52 13.52 -3.04
N PHE A 193 -5.00 12.34 -3.36
CA PHE A 193 -3.64 11.97 -2.97
C PHE A 193 -2.61 12.90 -3.60
N ALA A 194 -2.72 13.22 -4.89
CA ALA A 194 -1.80 14.12 -5.57
C ALA A 194 -1.87 15.57 -5.05
N GLU A 195 -3.00 16.00 -4.50
CA GLU A 195 -3.18 17.33 -3.89
C GLU A 195 -2.65 17.41 -2.45
N LEU A 196 -2.85 16.33 -1.68
CA LEU A 196 -2.65 16.34 -0.24
C LEU A 196 -1.31 15.74 0.20
N THR A 197 -0.59 15.05 -0.68
CA THR A 197 0.66 14.35 -0.33
C THR A 197 1.83 14.81 -1.20
N ASP A 198 3.05 14.65 -0.69
CA ASP A 198 4.29 14.97 -1.40
C ASP A 198 4.82 13.78 -2.21
N VAL A 199 4.55 12.57 -1.70
CA VAL A 199 4.88 11.29 -2.35
C VAL A 199 3.77 10.29 -2.05
N PHE A 200 3.41 9.49 -3.03
CA PHE A 200 2.59 8.29 -2.83
C PHE A 200 2.90 7.29 -3.94
N TYR A 201 2.42 6.06 -3.82
CA TYR A 201 2.51 5.14 -4.94
C TYR A 201 1.23 4.37 -5.20
N ILE A 202 1.05 3.97 -6.46
CA ILE A 202 0.00 3.07 -6.92
C ILE A 202 0.62 1.67 -6.96
N GLY A 203 0.17 0.81 -6.05
CA GLY A 203 0.67 -0.55 -5.93
C GLY A 203 0.22 -1.42 -7.09
N GLY A 204 1.16 -2.07 -7.79
CA GLY A 204 0.86 -3.02 -8.87
C GLY A 204 0.92 -4.47 -8.40
N THR A 205 1.94 -4.83 -7.62
CA THR A 205 2.24 -6.20 -7.21
C THR A 205 1.04 -6.95 -6.60
N LYS A 206 0.25 -6.28 -5.78
CA LYS A 206 -0.94 -6.89 -5.14
C LYS A 206 -2.22 -6.70 -5.96
N CYS A 207 -2.22 -5.82 -6.94
CA CYS A 207 -3.40 -5.36 -7.67
C CYS A 207 -3.46 -5.84 -9.13
N GLY A 208 -2.72 -6.88 -9.48
CA GLY A 208 -2.82 -7.51 -10.79
C GLY A 208 -1.56 -7.46 -11.67
N ALA A 209 -0.50 -6.75 -11.26
CA ALA A 209 0.78 -6.82 -11.93
C ALA A 209 1.59 -8.07 -11.50
N LEU A 210 2.56 -8.50 -12.32
CA LEU A 210 3.55 -9.49 -11.90
C LEU A 210 4.42 -8.97 -10.76
N PHE A 211 4.78 -7.69 -10.84
CA PHE A 211 5.58 -6.97 -9.86
C PHE A 211 5.60 -5.48 -10.20
N GLY A 212 5.97 -4.67 -9.22
CA GLY A 212 6.25 -3.25 -9.41
C GLY A 212 5.20 -2.32 -8.84
N GLU A 213 5.67 -1.11 -8.55
CA GLU A 213 4.89 -0.01 -7.99
C GLU A 213 5.17 1.26 -8.81
N ALA A 214 4.13 2.05 -9.06
CA ALA A 214 4.28 3.36 -9.68
C ALA A 214 4.38 4.42 -8.58
N LEU A 215 5.57 4.95 -8.36
CA LEU A 215 5.87 5.98 -7.37
C LEU A 215 5.61 7.36 -7.97
N ILE A 216 4.79 8.16 -7.33
CA ILE A 216 4.38 9.51 -7.74
C ILE A 216 4.99 10.53 -6.78
N ILE A 217 5.75 11.48 -7.29
CA ILE A 217 6.40 12.55 -6.54
C ILE A 217 5.82 13.88 -6.98
N THR A 218 4.99 14.49 -6.13
CA THR A 218 4.30 15.76 -6.39
C THR A 218 5.10 16.96 -5.88
N GLU A 219 6.00 16.76 -4.90
CA GLU A 219 6.87 17.80 -4.33
C GLU A 219 8.12 18.00 -5.22
N PRO A 220 8.31 19.17 -5.86
CA PRO A 220 9.41 19.40 -6.80
C PRO A 220 10.81 19.24 -6.19
N ARG A 221 10.98 19.56 -4.90
CA ARG A 221 12.29 19.44 -4.20
C ARG A 221 12.75 17.99 -4.13
N LEU A 222 11.83 17.02 -4.06
CA LEU A 222 12.13 15.59 -4.01
C LEU A 222 12.42 15.01 -5.39
N GLN A 223 12.06 15.69 -6.48
CA GLN A 223 12.33 15.23 -7.84
C GLN A 223 13.82 15.35 -8.21
N TYR A 224 14.55 16.26 -7.57
CA TYR A 224 15.96 16.49 -7.87
C TYR A 224 16.80 15.25 -7.54
N ARG A 225 17.51 14.73 -8.55
CA ARG A 225 18.35 13.52 -8.46
C ARG A 225 17.62 12.25 -7.99
N PHE A 226 16.31 12.19 -8.04
CA PHE A 226 15.54 11.03 -7.56
C PHE A 226 16.00 9.73 -8.21
N LYS A 227 16.27 9.72 -9.53
CA LYS A 227 16.80 8.54 -10.25
C LYS A 227 18.16 8.08 -9.72
N ALA A 228 18.98 8.95 -9.14
CA ALA A 228 20.24 8.55 -8.52
C ALA A 228 20.02 7.75 -7.24
N TYR A 229 19.07 8.13 -6.40
CA TYR A 229 18.65 7.35 -5.23
C TYR A 229 18.07 5.99 -5.66
N MET A 230 17.20 5.96 -6.68
CA MET A 230 16.72 4.70 -7.27
C MET A 230 17.88 3.80 -7.69
N LYS A 231 18.88 4.35 -8.37
CA LYS A 231 20.06 3.58 -8.84
C LYS A 231 20.89 3.06 -7.69
N GLN A 232 21.12 3.87 -6.68
CA GLN A 232 21.87 3.51 -5.46
C GLN A 232 21.24 2.33 -4.73
N HIS A 233 19.91 2.29 -4.67
CA HIS A 233 19.14 1.23 -3.97
C HIS A 233 18.69 0.09 -4.90
N GLY A 234 19.25 -0.02 -6.12
CA GLY A 234 18.95 -1.13 -7.03
C GLY A 234 17.56 -1.10 -7.67
N ALA A 235 16.85 0.02 -7.60
CA ALA A 235 15.47 0.17 -8.08
C ALA A 235 15.37 0.54 -9.57
N VAL A 236 16.48 0.75 -10.27
CA VAL A 236 16.51 1.03 -11.72
C VAL A 236 16.81 -0.24 -12.50
N LEU A 237 15.78 -0.86 -13.06
CA LEU A 237 15.93 -2.07 -13.84
C LEU A 237 16.39 -1.76 -15.27
N ALA A 238 17.31 -2.59 -15.81
CA ALA A 238 17.71 -2.51 -17.22
C ALA A 238 16.50 -2.69 -18.16
N LYS A 239 15.60 -3.62 -17.85
CA LYS A 239 14.34 -3.84 -18.58
C LYS A 239 13.18 -3.11 -17.89
N GLY A 240 13.33 -1.82 -17.60
CA GLY A 240 12.31 -1.00 -16.93
C GLY A 240 10.97 -0.94 -17.65
N TRP A 241 10.98 -1.10 -18.98
CA TRP A 241 9.79 -1.15 -19.82
C TRP A 241 8.78 -2.26 -19.41
N LEU A 242 9.25 -3.32 -18.72
CA LEU A 242 8.36 -4.36 -18.18
C LEU A 242 7.36 -3.78 -17.17
N MET A 243 7.78 -2.86 -16.32
CA MET A 243 6.89 -2.20 -15.37
C MET A 243 5.96 -1.22 -16.09
N GLY A 244 6.51 -0.39 -16.98
CA GLY A 244 5.73 0.56 -17.79
C GLY A 244 4.58 -0.11 -18.54
N LEU A 245 4.85 -1.24 -19.21
CA LEU A 245 3.81 -2.00 -19.93
C LEU A 245 2.68 -2.43 -19.00
N GLN A 246 3.01 -3.01 -17.85
CA GLN A 246 2.00 -3.50 -16.91
C GLN A 246 1.08 -2.37 -16.44
N PHE A 247 1.68 -1.24 -15.99
CA PHE A 247 0.90 -0.09 -15.54
C PHE A 247 0.09 0.57 -16.67
N ALA A 248 0.64 0.66 -17.89
CA ALA A 248 -0.10 1.17 -19.04
C ALA A 248 -1.34 0.33 -19.31
N LEU A 249 -1.18 -1.00 -19.45
CA LEU A 249 -2.30 -1.88 -19.81
C LEU A 249 -3.38 -1.90 -18.73
N MET A 250 -3.04 -2.12 -17.46
CA MET A 250 -4.03 -2.27 -16.40
C MET A 250 -4.75 -0.97 -16.03
N LEU A 251 -4.10 0.21 -16.21
CA LEU A 251 -4.72 1.49 -15.90
C LEU A 251 -5.54 2.04 -17.07
N GLU A 252 -5.11 1.86 -18.32
CA GLU A 252 -5.87 2.28 -19.50
C GLU A 252 -7.15 1.48 -19.71
N SER A 253 -7.09 0.16 -19.50
CA SER A 253 -8.28 -0.70 -19.56
C SER A 253 -9.25 -0.48 -18.42
N GLY A 254 -8.77 0.08 -17.29
CA GLY A 254 -9.53 0.19 -16.05
C GLY A 254 -9.58 -1.10 -15.23
N GLU A 255 -8.99 -2.20 -15.70
CA GLU A 255 -8.98 -3.49 -14.99
C GLU A 255 -8.40 -3.36 -13.58
N TYR A 256 -7.42 -2.49 -13.37
CA TYR A 256 -6.86 -2.21 -12.05
C TYR A 256 -7.96 -1.91 -11.01
N PHE A 257 -8.85 -0.98 -11.34
CA PHE A 257 -9.92 -0.54 -10.43
C PHE A 257 -11.07 -1.53 -10.36
N GLU A 258 -11.44 -2.14 -11.49
CA GLU A 258 -12.51 -3.12 -11.55
C GLU A 258 -12.19 -4.37 -10.72
N ARG A 259 -11.00 -4.93 -10.93
CA ARG A 259 -10.57 -6.18 -10.27
C ARG A 259 -10.37 -6.01 -8.77
N THR A 260 -9.79 -4.87 -8.34
CA THR A 260 -9.60 -4.61 -6.91
C THR A 260 -10.94 -4.34 -6.21
N ARG A 261 -11.85 -3.55 -6.81
CA ARG A 261 -13.21 -3.36 -6.29
C ARG A 261 -13.96 -4.70 -6.18
N ARG A 262 -13.86 -5.56 -7.20
CA ARG A 262 -14.47 -6.89 -7.14
C ARG A 262 -13.93 -7.73 -5.98
N ALA A 263 -12.65 -7.65 -5.69
CA ALA A 263 -12.06 -8.36 -4.56
C ALA A 263 -12.60 -7.84 -3.21
N ASP A 264 -12.82 -6.53 -3.05
CA ASP A 264 -13.44 -5.95 -1.86
C ASP A 264 -14.89 -6.43 -1.70
N GLU A 265 -15.67 -6.48 -2.79
CA GLU A 265 -17.03 -7.03 -2.78
C GLU A 265 -17.06 -8.49 -2.30
N LEU A 266 -16.08 -9.30 -2.72
CA LEU A 266 -15.91 -10.68 -2.28
C LEU A 266 -15.51 -10.76 -0.80
N ALA A 267 -14.60 -9.89 -0.35
CA ALA A 267 -14.22 -9.79 1.06
C ALA A 267 -15.43 -9.42 1.94
N MET A 268 -16.29 -8.52 1.48
CA MET A 268 -17.51 -8.15 2.22
C MET A 268 -18.52 -9.31 2.30
N GLN A 269 -18.54 -10.26 1.36
CA GLN A 269 -19.33 -11.48 1.50
C GLN A 269 -18.80 -12.35 2.64
N ILE A 270 -17.47 -12.54 2.69
CA ILE A 270 -16.78 -13.28 3.78
C ILE A 270 -17.05 -12.61 5.13
N LYS A 271 -16.91 -11.28 5.21
CA LYS A 271 -17.22 -10.49 6.40
C LYS A 271 -18.64 -10.74 6.91
N ARG A 272 -19.63 -10.65 6.03
CA ARG A 272 -21.04 -10.89 6.39
C ARG A 272 -21.28 -12.32 6.91
N ALA A 273 -20.63 -13.32 6.31
CA ALA A 273 -20.76 -14.72 6.75
C ALA A 273 -20.21 -14.92 8.18
N PHE A 274 -19.04 -14.41 8.47
CA PHE A 274 -18.48 -14.46 9.83
C PHE A 274 -19.34 -13.68 10.84
N ALA A 275 -19.84 -12.50 10.47
CA ALA A 275 -20.74 -11.72 11.30
C ALA A 275 -22.05 -12.47 11.61
N ALA A 276 -22.65 -13.14 10.62
CA ALA A 276 -23.86 -13.94 10.79
C ALA A 276 -23.68 -15.11 11.77
N LYS A 277 -22.46 -15.63 11.91
CA LYS A 277 -22.09 -16.66 12.92
C LYS A 277 -21.70 -16.08 14.28
N GLY A 278 -21.76 -14.76 14.44
CA GLY A 278 -21.34 -14.10 15.68
C GLY A 278 -19.83 -14.19 15.97
N ILE A 279 -19.03 -14.48 14.95
CA ILE A 279 -17.57 -14.53 15.06
C ILE A 279 -17.05 -13.09 15.15
N PRO A 280 -16.30 -12.73 16.22
CA PRO A 280 -15.84 -11.36 16.43
C PRO A 280 -14.72 -10.99 15.44
N PHE A 281 -14.68 -9.70 15.09
CA PHE A 281 -13.60 -9.11 14.31
C PHE A 281 -12.56 -8.49 15.23
N TRP A 282 -11.29 -8.59 14.83
CA TRP A 282 -10.17 -7.87 15.45
C TRP A 282 -10.21 -6.39 15.09
N VAL A 283 -10.51 -6.11 13.83
CA VAL A 283 -10.65 -4.75 13.28
C VAL A 283 -11.78 -4.75 12.24
N ASP A 284 -12.47 -3.63 12.13
CA ASP A 284 -13.51 -3.44 11.13
C ASP A 284 -12.92 -2.91 9.82
N SER A 285 -12.56 -3.83 8.92
CA SER A 285 -11.97 -3.50 7.62
C SER A 285 -13.05 -3.46 6.52
N PRO A 286 -13.11 -2.39 5.70
CA PRO A 286 -13.98 -2.32 4.52
C PRO A 286 -13.30 -2.83 3.24
N THR A 287 -12.08 -3.35 3.30
CA THR A 287 -11.26 -3.70 2.15
C THR A 287 -11.10 -5.22 1.97
N ASN A 288 -10.22 -5.62 1.06
CA ASN A 288 -9.93 -7.01 0.73
C ASN A 288 -9.37 -7.87 1.87
N GLN A 289 -9.00 -7.30 3.00
CA GLN A 289 -8.46 -8.00 4.16
C GLN A 289 -9.48 -8.05 5.30
N GLN A 290 -9.84 -9.25 5.76
CA GLN A 290 -10.78 -9.47 6.87
C GLN A 290 -10.07 -10.14 8.03
N PHE A 291 -10.15 -9.53 9.20
CA PHE A 291 -9.46 -9.97 10.41
C PHE A 291 -10.49 -10.45 11.43
N VAL A 292 -10.60 -11.76 11.59
CA VAL A 292 -11.56 -12.39 12.52
C VAL A 292 -10.83 -13.07 13.67
N ILE A 293 -11.50 -13.26 14.81
CA ILE A 293 -10.96 -13.98 15.95
C ILE A 293 -11.60 -15.37 15.99
N LEU A 294 -10.82 -16.39 15.65
CA LEU A 294 -11.26 -17.78 15.59
C LEU A 294 -10.88 -18.53 16.87
N THR A 295 -11.82 -19.30 17.40
CA THR A 295 -11.51 -20.30 18.43
C THR A 295 -10.59 -21.39 17.85
N PRO A 296 -9.86 -22.16 18.70
CA PRO A 296 -9.02 -23.27 18.21
C PRO A 296 -9.76 -24.26 17.33
N GLN A 297 -11.00 -24.60 17.67
CA GLN A 297 -11.83 -25.54 16.90
C GLN A 297 -12.23 -24.97 15.53
N GLN A 298 -12.69 -23.70 15.47
CA GLN A 298 -13.04 -23.04 14.21
C GLN A 298 -11.83 -22.93 13.29
N ARG A 299 -10.67 -22.53 13.85
CA ARG A 299 -9.39 -22.44 13.13
C ARG A 299 -9.01 -23.80 12.52
N GLU A 300 -9.03 -24.88 13.33
CA GLU A 300 -8.69 -26.22 12.87
C GLU A 300 -9.66 -26.71 11.78
N THR A 301 -10.94 -26.42 11.90
CA THR A 301 -11.95 -26.76 10.90
C THR A 301 -11.67 -26.08 9.56
N LEU A 302 -11.47 -24.77 9.55
CA LEU A 302 -11.21 -24.01 8.33
C LEU A 302 -9.83 -24.32 7.73
N ALA A 303 -8.81 -24.59 8.54
CA ALA A 303 -7.47 -24.96 8.07
C ALA A 303 -7.41 -26.27 7.27
N ARG A 304 -8.45 -27.10 7.29
CA ARG A 304 -8.54 -28.30 6.45
C ARG A 304 -8.78 -27.97 4.96
N GLY A 305 -9.47 -26.87 4.67
CA GLY A 305 -9.83 -26.45 3.30
C GLY A 305 -9.07 -25.22 2.82
N TYR A 306 -8.62 -24.36 3.73
CA TYR A 306 -8.17 -23.01 3.42
C TYR A 306 -6.82 -22.68 4.04
N TYR A 307 -6.03 -21.89 3.31
CA TYR A 307 -4.89 -21.15 3.86
C TYR A 307 -5.35 -19.73 4.18
N PHE A 308 -5.17 -19.31 5.42
CA PHE A 308 -5.33 -17.93 5.91
C PHE A 308 -4.11 -17.58 6.79
N GLU A 309 -3.87 -16.31 7.05
CA GLU A 309 -2.75 -15.91 7.88
C GLU A 309 -3.17 -15.86 9.35
N GLU A 310 -2.33 -16.42 10.21
CA GLU A 310 -2.54 -16.40 11.67
C GLU A 310 -1.74 -15.26 12.29
N GLY A 311 -2.40 -14.44 13.09
CA GLY A 311 -1.85 -13.29 13.81
C GLY A 311 -1.78 -13.51 15.32
N ALA A 312 -1.99 -12.46 16.08
CA ALA A 312 -1.87 -12.45 17.53
C ALA A 312 -2.89 -13.38 18.21
N ALA A 313 -2.45 -14.02 19.30
CA ALA A 313 -3.34 -14.71 20.23
C ALA A 313 -4.09 -13.67 21.09
N THR A 314 -5.38 -13.91 21.31
CA THR A 314 -6.27 -13.10 22.17
C THR A 314 -6.92 -13.97 23.24
N LEU A 315 -7.59 -13.35 24.20
CA LEU A 315 -8.37 -14.09 25.21
C LEU A 315 -9.55 -14.89 24.60
N ARG A 316 -9.99 -14.54 23.38
CA ARG A 316 -11.12 -15.18 22.69
C ARG A 316 -10.71 -16.18 21.61
N GLY A 317 -9.44 -16.22 21.23
CA GLY A 317 -8.91 -17.07 20.18
C GLY A 317 -7.73 -16.44 19.47
N THR A 318 -7.47 -16.86 18.23
CA THR A 318 -6.37 -16.36 17.40
C THR A 318 -6.93 -15.45 16.30
N VAL A 319 -6.30 -14.32 16.07
CA VAL A 319 -6.62 -13.46 14.91
C VAL A 319 -6.26 -14.22 13.64
N ALA A 320 -7.22 -14.32 12.73
CA ALA A 320 -7.05 -14.95 11.41
C ALA A 320 -7.37 -13.91 10.34
N ARG A 321 -6.44 -13.69 9.39
CA ARG A 321 -6.66 -12.82 8.24
C ARG A 321 -7.06 -13.63 7.03
N PHE A 322 -8.23 -13.31 6.48
CA PHE A 322 -8.69 -13.76 5.17
C PHE A 322 -8.54 -12.62 4.18
N CYS A 323 -7.79 -12.86 3.11
CA CYS A 323 -7.44 -11.86 2.12
C CYS A 323 -7.91 -12.30 0.74
N THR A 324 -8.82 -11.56 0.12
CA THR A 324 -9.16 -11.71 -1.28
C THR A 324 -8.18 -10.95 -2.17
N SER A 325 -8.12 -11.28 -3.44
CA SER A 325 -7.27 -10.60 -4.42
C SER A 325 -8.02 -10.35 -5.73
N TRP A 326 -7.40 -9.59 -6.61
CA TRP A 326 -7.88 -9.36 -7.98
C TRP A 326 -8.22 -10.66 -8.74
N ALA A 327 -7.63 -11.79 -8.36
CA ALA A 327 -7.80 -13.10 -8.99
C ALA A 327 -8.73 -14.06 -8.20
N THR A 328 -9.24 -13.65 -7.04
CA THR A 328 -10.15 -14.47 -6.25
C THR A 328 -11.47 -14.66 -7.00
N THR A 329 -11.92 -15.91 -7.13
CA THR A 329 -13.17 -16.26 -7.83
C THR A 329 -14.35 -16.32 -6.88
N GLN A 330 -15.57 -16.15 -7.42
CA GLN A 330 -16.81 -16.33 -6.64
C GLN A 330 -16.89 -17.75 -6.08
N ALA A 331 -16.54 -18.77 -6.87
CA ALA A 331 -16.60 -20.17 -6.43
C ALA A 331 -15.66 -20.47 -5.23
N GLU A 332 -14.49 -19.83 -5.17
CA GLU A 332 -13.60 -19.95 -4.01
C GLU A 332 -14.24 -19.33 -2.76
N VAL A 333 -14.92 -18.21 -2.92
CA VAL A 333 -15.63 -17.54 -1.81
C VAL A 333 -16.86 -18.35 -1.40
N ASP A 334 -17.69 -18.82 -2.34
CA ASP A 334 -18.88 -19.60 -2.04
C ASP A 334 -18.54 -20.85 -1.21
N ALA A 335 -17.47 -21.57 -1.57
CA ALA A 335 -16.98 -22.71 -0.79
C ALA A 335 -16.62 -22.31 0.66
N LEU A 336 -15.98 -21.16 0.85
CA LEU A 336 -15.65 -20.66 2.19
C LEU A 336 -16.93 -20.25 2.97
N LEU A 337 -17.91 -19.64 2.30
CA LEU A 337 -19.19 -19.26 2.92
C LEU A 337 -19.96 -20.47 3.43
N ASP A 338 -20.00 -21.57 2.64
CA ASP A 338 -20.63 -22.82 3.02
C ASP A 338 -19.97 -23.45 4.26
N ASP A 339 -18.63 -23.45 4.32
CA ASP A 339 -17.90 -23.98 5.47
C ASP A 339 -18.03 -23.08 6.71
N ILE A 340 -18.06 -21.75 6.54
CA ILE A 340 -18.36 -20.81 7.64
C ILE A 340 -19.76 -21.06 8.18
N ALA A 341 -20.76 -21.35 7.31
CA ALA A 341 -22.12 -21.65 7.73
C ALA A 341 -22.18 -22.93 8.57
N GLY A 342 -21.24 -23.85 8.43
CA GLY A 342 -21.09 -25.08 9.21
C GLY A 342 -20.40 -24.91 10.58
N LEU A 343 -19.79 -23.74 10.90
CA LEU A 343 -19.12 -23.49 12.18
C LEU A 343 -20.13 -23.31 13.36
#